data_a4cff22e1730fb74bfc066d0f3f32e91
#
_entry.id   a4cff22e1730fb74bfc066d0f3f32e91
#
_cell.length_a   1.000
_cell.length_b   1.000
_cell.length_c   1.000
_cell.angle_alpha   90.00
_cell.angle_beta   90.00
_cell.angle_gamma   90.00
#
_symmetry.space_group_name_H-M   'P 1'
#
loop_
_entity.id
_entity.type
_entity.pdbx_description
1 polymer ?
#
loop_
_entity_poly.entity_id
_entity_poly.type
_entity_poly.pdbx_seq_one_letter_code
_entity_poly.pdbx_strand_id
1 'polypeptide(L)'
;MRSTIITAAIVLATLPSAALAQDACPAMRWTTLGTAGGPIPTLDRAEPANMLEAGDTVILVDTGDGTADAVAKLGWPIGDVKHVFISHLHWDHVGGLAAVLGLRWMNTYTDEITVHGPPGTAQVVEGIVMSLRPQERVGFGTGAAVADPAANIRVVELPLDDQTFELADGITVRARTNTHYDFPLEEIGTTSLSYRFDMGGRSITYSGDTGPSEDLTELAAGTDMLVTEVIALEPLVADILAKRPDMPPPVQASMRQHLATHHVDAAEVGRMAATADVGHVVLTHFAVPPVALHESEDYLRSGVRQSYSGPLDLARDLSSFDVGCD
;
A
#
# COMPACT_ATOMS: atom_id res chain seq x y z
N MET A 1 22.85 81.77 30.32
CA MET A 1 23.24 80.88 29.20
C MET A 1 22.50 79.53 29.38
N ARG A 2 21.47 79.27 28.58
CA ARG A 2 20.73 77.99 28.60
C ARG A 2 21.14 77.23 27.37
N SER A 3 21.76 76.05 27.56
CA SER A 3 22.17 75.13 26.50
C SER A 3 21.01 74.21 26.14
N THR A 4 20.57 74.27 24.89
CA THR A 4 19.51 73.37 24.35
C THR A 4 20.18 72.18 23.74
N ILE A 5 19.92 70.97 24.26
CA ILE A 5 20.38 69.72 23.71
C ILE A 5 19.32 69.26 22.72
N ILE A 6 19.67 69.10 21.44
CA ILE A 6 18.81 68.52 20.41
C ILE A 6 19.13 67.03 20.35
N THR A 7 18.16 66.22 20.74
CA THR A 7 18.27 64.76 20.59
C THR A 7 17.70 64.33 19.23
N ALA A 8 18.58 63.82 18.35
CA ALA A 8 18.17 63.27 17.08
C ALA A 8 17.69 61.82 17.29
N ALA A 9 16.43 61.53 16.98
CA ALA A 9 15.90 60.19 16.96
C ALA A 9 16.21 59.53 15.61
N ILE A 10 16.98 58.43 15.64
CA ILE A 10 17.23 57.57 14.47
C ILE A 10 16.05 56.58 14.40
N VAL A 11 15.21 56.73 13.36
CA VAL A 11 14.16 55.76 13.03
C VAL A 11 14.80 54.65 12.18
N LEU A 12 15.06 53.50 12.78
CA LEU A 12 15.40 52.28 12.00
C LEU A 12 14.13 51.76 11.31
N ALA A 13 14.03 51.88 10.01
CA ALA A 13 13.03 51.25 9.19
C ALA A 13 13.40 49.76 9.06
N THR A 14 12.68 48.90 9.74
CA THR A 14 12.74 47.43 9.51
C THR A 14 11.98 47.12 8.23
N LEU A 15 12.70 46.78 7.16
CA LEU A 15 12.09 46.17 5.96
C LEU A 15 11.59 44.79 6.32
N PRO A 16 10.33 44.45 5.97
CA PRO A 16 9.87 43.08 6.12
C PRO A 16 10.70 42.19 5.18
N SER A 17 11.44 41.26 5.75
CA SER A 17 12.04 40.16 5.00
C SER A 17 10.86 39.30 4.47
N ALA A 18 10.53 39.46 3.20
CA ALA A 18 9.71 38.48 2.51
C ALA A 18 10.53 37.20 2.48
N ALA A 19 10.27 36.28 3.44
CA ALA A 19 10.67 34.91 3.28
C ALA A 19 9.93 34.43 2.02
N LEU A 20 10.70 34.21 0.94
CA LEU A 20 10.23 33.41 -0.17
C LEU A 20 9.89 32.05 0.46
N ALA A 21 8.61 31.73 0.53
CA ALA A 21 8.19 30.35 0.70
C ALA A 21 8.86 29.63 -0.49
N GLN A 22 9.93 28.89 -0.23
CA GLN A 22 10.34 27.84 -1.14
C GLN A 22 9.08 26.97 -1.27
N ASP A 23 8.55 26.87 -2.48
CA ASP A 23 7.53 25.88 -2.78
C ASP A 23 8.13 24.53 -2.36
N ALA A 24 7.79 24.10 -1.15
CA ALA A 24 8.23 22.80 -0.65
C ALA A 24 7.61 21.79 -1.60
N CYS A 25 8.45 21.10 -2.35
CA CYS A 25 8.00 19.98 -3.16
C CYS A 25 7.26 19.00 -2.25
N PRO A 26 6.01 18.68 -2.53
CA PRO A 26 5.28 17.73 -1.72
C PRO A 26 6.02 16.40 -1.75
N ALA A 27 6.52 15.97 -0.59
CA ALA A 27 7.17 14.68 -0.44
C ALA A 27 6.08 13.60 -0.36
N MET A 28 6.34 12.48 -1.00
CA MET A 28 5.57 11.25 -0.80
C MET A 28 6.45 10.26 -0.03
N ARG A 29 5.87 9.61 0.98
CA ARG A 29 6.56 8.55 1.71
C ARG A 29 5.74 7.29 1.66
N TRP A 30 6.35 6.21 1.22
CA TRP A 30 5.77 4.87 1.27
C TRP A 30 6.38 4.09 2.42
N THR A 31 5.54 3.53 3.28
CA THR A 31 5.96 2.64 4.37
C THR A 31 5.29 1.30 4.22
N THR A 32 6.08 0.23 4.12
CA THR A 32 5.57 -1.15 4.14
C THR A 32 5.23 -1.53 5.58
N LEU A 33 3.95 -1.75 5.88
CA LEU A 33 3.47 -2.12 7.22
C LEU A 33 3.62 -3.61 7.49
N GLY A 34 3.44 -4.42 6.45
CA GLY A 34 3.62 -5.87 6.44
C GLY A 34 4.11 -6.31 5.06
N THR A 35 5.03 -7.27 5.02
CA THR A 35 5.76 -7.67 3.82
C THR A 35 5.70 -9.16 3.50
N ALA A 36 4.94 -9.97 4.27
CA ALA A 36 4.72 -11.37 3.94
C ALA A 36 3.93 -11.50 2.64
N GLY A 37 4.24 -12.52 1.85
CA GLY A 37 3.38 -13.00 0.78
C GLY A 37 2.52 -14.13 1.31
N GLY A 38 1.25 -13.82 1.60
CA GLY A 38 0.30 -14.73 2.19
C GLY A 38 0.10 -16.03 1.39
N PRO A 39 -0.81 -16.90 1.77
CA PRO A 39 -1.67 -16.83 2.98
C PRO A 39 -1.06 -17.50 4.22
N ILE A 40 0.22 -17.84 4.23
CA ILE A 40 0.88 -18.55 5.34
C ILE A 40 1.51 -17.52 6.27
N PRO A 41 1.02 -17.38 7.53
CA PRO A 41 1.63 -16.47 8.49
C PRO A 41 3.10 -16.80 8.72
N THR A 42 3.95 -15.77 8.79
CA THR A 42 5.39 -15.90 9.03
C THR A 42 5.76 -15.43 10.43
N LEU A 43 6.97 -15.77 10.89
CA LEU A 43 7.43 -15.42 12.25
C LEU A 43 7.86 -13.96 12.37
N ASP A 44 8.26 -13.34 11.27
CA ASP A 44 9.00 -12.08 11.24
C ASP A 44 8.39 -11.03 10.31
N ARG A 45 7.30 -11.34 9.64
CA ARG A 45 6.59 -10.45 8.71
C ARG A 45 5.09 -10.53 8.93
N ALA A 46 4.44 -9.38 9.00
CA ALA A 46 2.99 -9.25 8.97
C ALA A 46 2.47 -9.40 7.53
N GLU A 47 1.16 -9.66 7.40
CA GLU A 47 0.50 -9.77 6.11
C GLU A 47 0.55 -8.44 5.32
N PRO A 48 0.34 -8.48 3.97
CA PRO A 48 0.58 -7.33 3.11
C PRO A 48 -0.23 -6.11 3.52
N ALA A 49 0.45 -5.04 3.85
CA ALA A 49 -0.15 -3.75 4.15
C ALA A 49 0.86 -2.64 3.92
N ASN A 50 0.40 -1.49 3.47
CA ASN A 50 1.27 -0.36 3.19
C ASN A 50 0.59 0.95 3.63
N MET A 51 1.40 1.95 3.89
CA MET A 51 0.94 3.31 4.19
C MET A 51 1.65 4.29 3.26
N LEU A 52 0.86 5.13 2.61
CA LEU A 52 1.33 6.27 1.83
C LEU A 52 0.99 7.55 2.57
N GLU A 53 2.02 8.32 2.88
CA GLU A 53 1.93 9.71 3.32
C GLU A 53 2.15 10.60 2.10
N ALA A 54 1.15 11.40 1.73
CA ALA A 54 1.19 12.28 0.58
C ALA A 54 0.65 13.66 1.00
N GLY A 55 1.56 14.62 1.23
CA GLY A 55 1.21 15.88 1.88
C GLY A 55 0.65 15.63 3.29
N ASP A 56 -0.56 16.12 3.56
CA ASP A 56 -1.27 15.94 4.83
C ASP A 56 -2.22 14.71 4.81
N THR A 57 -2.24 13.95 3.72
CA THR A 57 -3.14 12.81 3.55
C THR A 57 -2.44 11.50 3.85
N VAL A 58 -3.04 10.69 4.74
CA VAL A 58 -2.61 9.33 5.07
C VAL A 58 -3.54 8.32 4.41
N ILE A 59 -2.94 7.44 3.62
CA ILE A 59 -3.62 6.42 2.82
C ILE A 59 -3.06 5.04 3.23
N LEU A 60 -3.94 4.06 3.46
CA LEU A 60 -3.53 2.66 3.52
C LEU A 60 -3.72 2.01 2.14
N VAL A 61 -2.78 1.16 1.75
CA VAL A 61 -2.85 0.37 0.51
C VAL A 61 -2.66 -1.08 0.88
N ASP A 62 -3.74 -1.84 0.76
CA ASP A 62 -3.98 -3.12 1.40
C ASP A 62 -3.95 -3.05 2.92
N THR A 63 -4.63 -3.98 3.56
CA THR A 63 -4.83 -4.01 5.01
C THR A 63 -4.83 -5.44 5.51
N GLY A 64 -3.73 -6.16 5.31
CA GLY A 64 -3.52 -7.48 5.89
C GLY A 64 -3.54 -7.48 7.42
N ASP A 65 -3.48 -8.64 8.02
CA ASP A 65 -3.48 -8.74 9.48
C ASP A 65 -2.25 -8.05 10.08
N GLY A 66 -2.47 -7.33 11.19
CA GLY A 66 -1.43 -6.51 11.83
C GLY A 66 -1.39 -5.04 11.40
N THR A 67 -2.15 -4.62 10.38
CA THR A 67 -2.13 -3.22 9.87
C THR A 67 -2.34 -2.17 10.95
N ALA A 68 -3.37 -2.32 11.80
CA ALA A 68 -3.67 -1.33 12.83
C ALA A 68 -2.55 -1.20 13.87
N ASP A 69 -1.91 -2.32 14.24
CA ASP A 69 -0.76 -2.34 15.15
C ASP A 69 0.47 -1.68 14.51
N ALA A 70 0.69 -1.90 13.20
CA ALA A 70 1.80 -1.31 12.47
C ALA A 70 1.64 0.22 12.36
N VAL A 71 0.45 0.73 12.05
CA VAL A 71 0.13 2.16 12.06
C VAL A 71 0.42 2.78 13.43
N ALA A 72 0.00 2.11 14.52
CA ALA A 72 0.26 2.58 15.88
C ALA A 72 1.75 2.58 16.23
N LYS A 73 2.52 1.57 15.79
CA LYS A 73 3.99 1.52 16.00
C LYS A 73 4.73 2.65 15.31
N LEU A 74 4.21 3.16 14.19
CA LEU A 74 4.73 4.35 13.50
C LEU A 74 4.34 5.66 14.20
N GLY A 75 3.48 5.61 15.23
CA GLY A 75 3.02 6.78 15.97
C GLY A 75 1.83 7.50 15.32
N TRP A 76 1.22 6.91 14.28
CA TRP A 76 0.06 7.49 13.64
C TRP A 76 -1.23 7.11 14.37
N PRO A 77 -2.10 8.08 14.68
CA PRO A 77 -3.48 7.80 15.12
C PRO A 77 -4.24 7.11 13.96
N ILE A 78 -4.95 6.04 14.27
CA ILE A 78 -5.77 5.36 13.26
C ILE A 78 -6.86 6.26 12.66
N GLY A 79 -7.22 7.35 13.37
CA GLY A 79 -8.15 8.38 12.92
C GLY A 79 -7.64 9.24 11.77
N ASP A 80 -6.32 9.33 11.58
CA ASP A 80 -5.72 10.16 10.54
C ASP A 80 -5.77 9.50 9.17
N VAL A 81 -6.01 8.19 9.12
CA VAL A 81 -6.24 7.46 7.85
C VAL A 81 -7.52 7.96 7.19
N LYS A 82 -7.41 8.52 5.99
CA LYS A 82 -8.54 9.07 5.21
C LYS A 82 -9.01 8.13 4.11
N HIS A 83 -8.09 7.38 3.53
CA HIS A 83 -8.39 6.46 2.43
C HIS A 83 -7.76 5.10 2.68
N VAL A 84 -8.46 4.07 2.24
CA VAL A 84 -7.95 2.70 2.11
C VAL A 84 -8.12 2.29 0.66
N PHE A 85 -7.07 1.76 0.05
CA PHE A 85 -7.10 1.16 -1.28
C PHE A 85 -6.87 -0.34 -1.14
N ILE A 86 -7.79 -1.14 -1.61
CA ILE A 86 -7.69 -2.60 -1.63
C ILE A 86 -7.35 -3.04 -3.05
N SER A 87 -6.23 -3.75 -3.21
CA SER A 87 -5.83 -4.28 -4.52
C SER A 87 -6.75 -5.41 -4.96
N HIS A 88 -7.03 -6.35 -4.10
CA HIS A 88 -7.91 -7.49 -4.35
C HIS A 88 -8.45 -8.10 -3.05
N LEU A 89 -9.35 -9.08 -3.15
CA LEU A 89 -10.13 -9.54 -2.00
C LEU A 89 -9.59 -10.80 -1.32
N HIS A 90 -8.34 -11.20 -1.54
CA HIS A 90 -7.74 -12.26 -0.74
C HIS A 90 -7.60 -11.82 0.72
N TRP A 91 -7.69 -12.81 1.62
CA TRP A 91 -7.78 -12.54 3.06
C TRP A 91 -6.54 -11.83 3.61
N ASP A 92 -5.37 -12.16 3.13
CA ASP A 92 -4.10 -11.53 3.51
C ASP A 92 -4.03 -10.03 3.15
N HIS A 93 -4.85 -9.56 2.19
CA HIS A 93 -4.95 -8.13 1.82
C HIS A 93 -6.08 -7.37 2.52
N VAL A 94 -7.07 -8.07 3.09
CA VAL A 94 -8.25 -7.43 3.70
C VAL A 94 -8.47 -7.81 5.17
N GLY A 95 -7.75 -8.81 5.71
CA GLY A 95 -8.01 -9.38 7.04
C GLY A 95 -7.92 -8.39 8.19
N GLY A 96 -7.05 -7.39 8.09
CA GLY A 96 -6.88 -6.33 9.08
C GLY A 96 -7.83 -5.14 8.94
N LEU A 97 -8.60 -5.04 7.84
CA LEU A 97 -9.54 -3.93 7.61
C LEU A 97 -10.57 -3.81 8.74
N ALA A 98 -10.99 -4.95 9.30
CA ALA A 98 -11.92 -4.97 10.42
C ALA A 98 -11.36 -4.25 11.66
N ALA A 99 -10.07 -4.40 11.95
CA ALA A 99 -9.41 -3.70 13.04
C ALA A 99 -9.30 -2.20 12.75
N VAL A 100 -8.94 -1.81 11.52
CA VAL A 100 -8.87 -0.40 11.09
C VAL A 100 -10.21 0.29 11.30
N LEU A 101 -11.29 -0.24 10.73
CA LEU A 101 -12.64 0.35 10.80
C LEU A 101 -13.22 0.29 12.23
N GLY A 102 -13.07 -0.86 12.91
CA GLY A 102 -13.56 -1.07 14.26
C GLY A 102 -12.89 -0.17 15.30
N LEU A 103 -11.57 -0.01 15.24
CA LEU A 103 -10.84 0.87 16.16
C LEU A 103 -11.14 2.35 15.91
N ARG A 104 -11.32 2.78 14.65
CA ARG A 104 -11.80 4.14 14.35
C ARG A 104 -13.15 4.38 15.02
N TRP A 105 -14.10 3.48 14.83
CA TRP A 105 -15.43 3.57 15.42
C TRP A 105 -15.41 3.55 16.97
N MET A 106 -14.67 2.62 17.59
CA MET A 106 -14.56 2.50 19.05
C MET A 106 -13.93 3.74 19.69
N ASN A 107 -12.97 4.37 19.02
CA ASN A 107 -12.32 5.60 19.47
C ASN A 107 -13.08 6.89 19.07
N THR A 108 -14.30 6.74 18.56
CA THR A 108 -15.22 7.84 18.24
C THR A 108 -14.68 8.83 17.21
N TYR A 109 -13.85 8.40 16.26
CA TYR A 109 -13.47 9.23 15.13
C TYR A 109 -14.68 9.44 14.21
N THR A 110 -14.96 10.70 13.89
CA THR A 110 -16.16 11.13 13.13
C THR A 110 -15.86 11.53 11.70
N ASP A 111 -14.61 11.69 11.36
CA ASP A 111 -14.20 11.96 9.98
C ASP A 111 -14.47 10.75 9.10
N GLU A 112 -14.93 11.00 7.88
CA GLU A 112 -15.16 9.94 6.89
C GLU A 112 -13.85 9.24 6.54
N ILE A 113 -13.92 7.91 6.44
CA ILE A 113 -12.90 7.07 5.78
C ILE A 113 -13.50 6.49 4.51
N THR A 114 -12.79 6.64 3.39
CA THR A 114 -13.23 6.05 2.12
C THR A 114 -12.42 4.78 1.83
N VAL A 115 -13.12 3.67 1.63
CA VAL A 115 -12.52 2.39 1.20
C VAL A 115 -12.74 2.24 -0.30
N HIS A 116 -11.66 2.27 -1.06
CA HIS A 116 -11.62 2.03 -2.50
C HIS A 116 -11.18 0.59 -2.76
N GLY A 117 -11.76 -0.07 -3.74
CA GLY A 117 -11.33 -1.42 -4.11
C GLY A 117 -12.13 -2.00 -5.27
N PRO A 118 -11.84 -3.24 -5.69
CA PRO A 118 -12.56 -3.90 -6.75
C PRO A 118 -14.00 -4.22 -6.35
N PRO A 119 -14.87 -4.60 -7.30
CA PRO A 119 -16.21 -5.11 -7.00
C PRO A 119 -16.17 -6.22 -5.95
N GLY A 120 -17.07 -6.16 -4.95
CA GLY A 120 -17.09 -7.03 -3.75
C GLY A 120 -16.53 -6.37 -2.50
N THR A 121 -15.81 -5.26 -2.61
CA THR A 121 -15.31 -4.48 -1.45
C THR A 121 -16.46 -4.02 -0.55
N ALA A 122 -17.59 -3.61 -1.12
CA ALA A 122 -18.77 -3.21 -0.36
C ALA A 122 -19.31 -4.38 0.51
N GLN A 123 -19.30 -5.60 0.00
CA GLN A 123 -19.72 -6.78 0.76
C GLN A 123 -18.76 -7.10 1.92
N VAL A 124 -17.45 -6.93 1.71
CA VAL A 124 -16.45 -7.09 2.78
C VAL A 124 -16.71 -6.07 3.89
N VAL A 125 -16.87 -4.80 3.55
CA VAL A 125 -17.15 -3.73 4.52
C VAL A 125 -18.49 -3.94 5.23
N GLU A 126 -19.55 -4.35 4.52
CA GLU A 126 -20.83 -4.70 5.12
C GLU A 126 -20.68 -5.83 6.15
N GLY A 127 -19.94 -6.89 5.81
CA GLY A 127 -19.64 -7.98 6.74
C GLY A 127 -18.91 -7.50 8.00
N ILE A 128 -17.94 -6.60 7.85
CA ILE A 128 -17.23 -5.97 8.98
C ILE A 128 -18.22 -5.18 9.85
N VAL A 129 -19.03 -4.30 9.26
CA VAL A 129 -20.04 -3.51 9.99
C VAL A 129 -21.01 -4.41 10.73
N MET A 130 -21.48 -5.49 10.10
CA MET A 130 -22.35 -6.46 10.75
C MET A 130 -21.68 -7.11 11.96
N SER A 131 -20.38 -7.39 11.91
CA SER A 131 -19.63 -7.95 13.05
C SER A 131 -19.49 -6.96 14.23
N LEU A 132 -19.63 -5.66 14.01
CA LEU A 132 -19.58 -4.63 15.03
C LEU A 132 -20.94 -4.40 15.73
N ARG A 133 -22.08 -4.80 15.14
CA ARG A 133 -23.43 -4.59 15.70
C ARG A 133 -23.64 -5.15 17.13
N PRO A 134 -23.10 -6.32 17.51
CA PRO A 134 -23.18 -6.77 18.90
C PRO A 134 -22.50 -5.81 19.88
N GLN A 135 -21.39 -5.18 19.49
CA GLN A 135 -20.63 -4.25 20.33
C GLN A 135 -21.32 -2.88 20.47
N GLU A 136 -22.03 -2.43 19.44
CA GLU A 136 -22.87 -1.22 19.50
C GLU A 136 -23.87 -1.28 20.65
N ARG A 137 -24.47 -2.44 20.91
CA ARG A 137 -25.46 -2.66 21.96
C ARG A 137 -24.89 -2.62 23.38
N VAL A 138 -23.61 -2.96 23.56
CA VAL A 138 -22.96 -2.94 24.89
C VAL A 138 -22.29 -1.59 25.19
N GLY A 139 -22.06 -0.77 24.16
CA GLY A 139 -21.41 0.52 24.27
C GLY A 139 -19.97 0.48 24.76
N PHE A 140 -19.36 1.63 24.96
CA PHE A 140 -17.94 1.77 25.31
C PHE A 140 -17.72 2.37 26.71
N GLY A 141 -18.75 2.33 27.58
CA GLY A 141 -18.64 2.81 28.97
C GLY A 141 -18.61 4.32 29.16
N THR A 142 -18.79 5.11 28.11
CA THR A 142 -18.78 6.59 28.17
C THR A 142 -20.12 7.21 28.59
N GLY A 143 -21.18 6.41 28.64
CA GLY A 143 -22.55 6.88 28.89
C GLY A 143 -23.20 7.64 27.74
N ALA A 144 -22.46 7.86 26.65
CA ALA A 144 -22.98 8.44 25.42
C ALA A 144 -23.61 7.37 24.53
N ALA A 145 -24.55 7.76 23.67
CA ALA A 145 -25.05 6.88 22.61
C ALA A 145 -23.91 6.52 21.65
N VAL A 146 -23.80 5.25 21.30
CA VAL A 146 -22.82 4.78 20.33
C VAL A 146 -23.34 5.11 18.94
N ALA A 147 -22.48 5.69 18.09
CA ALA A 147 -22.81 5.95 16.69
C ALA A 147 -22.97 4.65 15.91
N ASP A 148 -23.75 4.67 14.84
CA ASP A 148 -23.83 3.56 13.90
C ASP A 148 -22.42 3.22 13.39
N PRO A 149 -21.95 1.96 13.44
CA PRO A 149 -20.62 1.60 12.96
C PRO A 149 -20.41 1.86 11.45
N ALA A 150 -21.47 2.04 10.68
CA ALA A 150 -21.39 2.41 9.26
C ALA A 150 -21.32 3.93 9.02
N ALA A 151 -21.60 4.77 10.02
CA ALA A 151 -21.90 6.20 9.80
C ALA A 151 -20.81 6.99 9.08
N ASN A 152 -19.55 6.63 9.25
CA ASN A 152 -18.41 7.38 8.73
C ASN A 152 -17.56 6.54 7.76
N ILE A 153 -18.17 5.54 7.14
CA ILE A 153 -17.50 4.67 6.15
C ILE A 153 -18.17 4.88 4.80
N ARG A 154 -17.37 5.31 3.83
CA ARG A 154 -17.76 5.35 2.42
C ARG A 154 -17.04 4.25 1.67
N VAL A 155 -17.74 3.54 0.79
CA VAL A 155 -17.15 2.54 -0.10
C VAL A 155 -17.26 3.02 -1.54
N VAL A 156 -16.17 2.89 -2.28
CA VAL A 156 -16.09 3.19 -3.71
C VAL A 156 -15.56 1.95 -4.41
N GLU A 157 -16.45 1.18 -5.02
CA GLU A 157 -16.03 0.08 -5.88
C GLU A 157 -15.57 0.62 -7.23
N LEU A 158 -14.33 0.29 -7.58
CA LEU A 158 -13.75 0.67 -8.86
C LEU A 158 -14.22 -0.32 -9.93
N PRO A 159 -14.71 0.17 -11.07
CA PRO A 159 -15.12 -0.69 -12.18
C PRO A 159 -13.91 -1.47 -12.74
N LEU A 160 -14.23 -2.46 -13.58
CA LEU A 160 -13.23 -3.33 -14.20
C LEU A 160 -12.38 -2.66 -15.29
N ASP A 161 -12.73 -1.42 -15.66
CA ASP A 161 -11.99 -0.61 -16.62
C ASP A 161 -10.96 0.28 -15.91
N ASP A 162 -9.97 0.75 -16.66
CA ASP A 162 -8.97 1.71 -16.17
C ASP A 162 -9.62 2.96 -15.58
N GLN A 163 -9.21 3.32 -14.37
CA GLN A 163 -9.74 4.47 -13.67
C GLN A 163 -8.66 5.51 -13.42
N THR A 164 -9.03 6.77 -13.55
CA THR A 164 -8.23 7.92 -13.11
C THR A 164 -9.14 8.89 -12.38
N PHE A 165 -8.76 9.27 -11.16
CA PHE A 165 -9.53 10.21 -10.36
C PHE A 165 -8.63 10.97 -9.38
N GLU A 166 -9.13 12.10 -8.87
CA GLU A 166 -8.42 12.95 -7.93
C GLU A 166 -8.92 12.70 -6.51
N LEU A 167 -7.99 12.61 -5.57
CA LEU A 167 -8.25 12.77 -4.15
C LEU A 167 -8.04 14.23 -3.73
N ALA A 168 -8.35 14.54 -2.46
CA ALA A 168 -7.95 15.80 -1.87
C ALA A 168 -6.41 16.00 -1.97
N ASP A 169 -5.96 17.21 -1.76
CA ASP A 169 -4.52 17.59 -1.75
C ASP A 169 -3.77 17.39 -3.08
N GLY A 170 -4.51 17.23 -4.20
CA GLY A 170 -3.93 17.13 -5.53
C GLY A 170 -3.24 15.80 -5.81
N ILE A 171 -3.69 14.75 -5.14
CA ILE A 171 -3.25 13.37 -5.42
C ILE A 171 -4.10 12.79 -6.54
N THR A 172 -3.48 12.50 -7.67
CA THR A 172 -4.12 11.76 -8.77
C THR A 172 -3.88 10.27 -8.55
N VAL A 173 -4.94 9.48 -8.58
CA VAL A 173 -4.89 8.02 -8.51
C VAL A 173 -5.26 7.42 -9.84
N ARG A 174 -4.44 6.49 -10.33
CA ARG A 174 -4.75 5.63 -11.46
C ARG A 174 -4.82 4.19 -10.98
N ALA A 175 -5.88 3.49 -11.36
CA ALA A 175 -6.08 2.08 -11.07
C ALA A 175 -6.23 1.31 -12.39
N ARG A 176 -5.55 0.18 -12.50
CA ARG A 176 -5.65 -0.75 -13.62
C ARG A 176 -5.80 -2.17 -13.13
N THR A 177 -6.49 -3.00 -13.88
CA THR A 177 -6.51 -4.44 -13.65
C THR A 177 -5.14 -5.04 -13.90
N ASN A 178 -4.86 -6.15 -13.21
CA ASN A 178 -3.65 -6.94 -13.41
C ASN A 178 -3.99 -8.42 -13.61
N THR A 179 -2.99 -9.29 -13.67
CA THR A 179 -3.13 -10.69 -14.09
C THR A 179 -3.15 -11.69 -12.92
N HIS A 180 -3.53 -11.26 -11.72
CA HIS A 180 -3.57 -12.15 -10.55
C HIS A 180 -4.67 -13.22 -10.62
N TYR A 181 -5.79 -12.93 -11.30
CA TYR A 181 -6.91 -13.88 -11.44
C TYR A 181 -6.96 -14.49 -12.85
N ASP A 182 -7.06 -15.83 -12.91
CA ASP A 182 -7.15 -16.59 -14.17
C ASP A 182 -8.56 -16.66 -14.78
N PHE A 183 -9.57 -16.23 -14.03
CA PHE A 183 -10.96 -16.37 -14.44
C PHE A 183 -11.44 -15.17 -15.22
N PRO A 184 -12.34 -15.35 -16.21
CA PRO A 184 -13.02 -14.23 -16.84
C PRO A 184 -13.70 -13.33 -15.80
N LEU A 185 -13.45 -12.02 -15.87
CA LEU A 185 -13.97 -11.04 -14.91
C LEU A 185 -15.49 -11.10 -14.79
N GLU A 186 -16.18 -11.40 -15.90
CA GLU A 186 -17.63 -11.55 -15.92
C GLU A 186 -18.13 -12.77 -15.13
N GLU A 187 -17.31 -13.81 -14.95
CA GLU A 187 -17.69 -15.01 -14.20
C GLU A 187 -17.47 -14.83 -12.70
N ILE A 188 -16.37 -14.19 -12.30
CA ILE A 188 -16.05 -13.99 -10.87
C ILE A 188 -16.61 -12.70 -10.30
N GLY A 189 -16.93 -11.71 -11.16
CA GLY A 189 -17.52 -10.43 -10.77
C GLY A 189 -16.61 -9.52 -9.95
N THR A 190 -15.29 -9.77 -9.96
CA THR A 190 -14.27 -8.98 -9.27
C THR A 190 -12.96 -9.01 -10.06
N THR A 191 -11.94 -8.26 -9.60
CA THR A 191 -10.63 -8.22 -10.24
C THR A 191 -9.53 -7.98 -9.22
N SER A 192 -8.26 -8.08 -9.63
CA SER A 192 -7.12 -7.54 -8.91
C SER A 192 -6.64 -6.25 -9.58
N LEU A 193 -6.26 -5.27 -8.77
CA LEU A 193 -5.92 -3.91 -9.18
C LEU A 193 -4.48 -3.57 -8.79
N SER A 194 -3.81 -2.88 -9.70
CA SER A 194 -2.59 -2.13 -9.44
C SER A 194 -2.92 -0.65 -9.35
N TYR A 195 -2.21 0.09 -8.50
CA TYR A 195 -2.45 1.51 -8.28
C TYR A 195 -1.22 2.35 -8.57
N ARG A 196 -1.43 3.55 -9.13
CA ARG A 196 -0.42 4.58 -9.20
C ARG A 196 -0.93 5.85 -8.55
N PHE A 197 -0.11 6.44 -7.69
CA PHE A 197 -0.36 7.69 -6.99
C PHE A 197 0.61 8.74 -7.52
N ASP A 198 0.09 9.84 -8.05
CA ASP A 198 0.89 10.96 -8.56
C ASP A 198 0.57 12.22 -7.73
N MET A 199 1.60 12.95 -7.28
CA MET A 199 1.47 14.21 -6.56
C MET A 199 2.71 15.08 -6.78
N GLY A 200 2.51 16.35 -7.16
CA GLY A 200 3.62 17.32 -7.27
C GLY A 200 4.72 16.92 -8.26
N GLY A 201 4.41 16.17 -9.30
CA GLY A 201 5.37 15.67 -10.29
C GLY A 201 6.14 14.42 -9.82
N ARG A 202 5.74 13.81 -8.71
CA ARG A 202 6.28 12.55 -8.19
C ARG A 202 5.24 11.45 -8.27
N SER A 203 5.70 10.21 -8.29
CA SER A 203 4.83 9.06 -8.51
C SER A 203 5.31 7.78 -7.82
N ILE A 204 4.34 7.05 -7.24
CA ILE A 204 4.56 5.72 -6.68
C ILE A 204 3.55 4.78 -7.31
N THR A 205 4.02 3.65 -7.83
CA THR A 205 3.17 2.58 -8.36
C THR A 205 3.24 1.38 -7.43
N TYR A 206 2.09 0.81 -7.08
CA TYR A 206 1.94 -0.42 -6.31
C TYR A 206 1.32 -1.51 -7.17
N SER A 207 1.95 -2.68 -7.19
CA SER A 207 1.52 -3.77 -8.05
C SER A 207 0.22 -4.46 -7.60
N GLY A 208 -0.06 -4.52 -6.28
CA GLY A 208 -0.90 -5.60 -5.75
C GLY A 208 -0.27 -6.96 -6.07
N ASP A 209 -1.02 -8.04 -5.91
CA ASP A 209 -0.61 -9.34 -6.43
C ASP A 209 -0.88 -9.42 -7.93
N THR A 210 0.07 -9.93 -8.69
CA THR A 210 -0.02 -9.97 -10.15
C THR A 210 0.93 -11.01 -10.75
N GLY A 211 0.50 -11.67 -11.79
CA GLY A 211 1.43 -12.31 -12.71
C GLY A 211 2.16 -11.29 -13.59
N PRO A 212 2.92 -11.75 -14.61
CA PRO A 212 3.45 -10.88 -15.64
C PRO A 212 2.34 -10.05 -16.30
N SER A 213 2.41 -8.71 -16.22
CA SER A 213 1.34 -7.81 -16.64
C SER A 213 1.87 -6.65 -17.51
N GLU A 214 1.34 -6.55 -18.73
CA GLU A 214 1.60 -5.40 -19.61
C GLU A 214 0.93 -4.15 -19.07
N ASP A 215 -0.31 -4.26 -18.53
CA ASP A 215 -1.04 -3.15 -17.94
C ASP A 215 -0.32 -2.54 -16.74
N LEU A 216 0.26 -3.37 -15.85
CA LEU A 216 1.11 -2.87 -14.77
C LEU A 216 2.38 -2.19 -15.32
N THR A 217 3.01 -2.77 -16.34
CA THR A 217 4.22 -2.17 -16.95
C THR A 217 3.92 -0.80 -17.54
N GLU A 218 2.77 -0.63 -18.22
CA GLU A 218 2.32 0.67 -18.72
C GLU A 218 1.95 1.64 -17.59
N LEU A 219 1.27 1.16 -16.53
CA LEU A 219 0.93 1.98 -15.37
C LEU A 219 2.17 2.52 -14.66
N ALA A 220 3.22 1.69 -14.58
CA ALA A 220 4.49 2.03 -13.95
C ALA A 220 5.42 2.89 -14.84
N ALA A 221 5.03 3.21 -16.08
CA ALA A 221 5.90 3.95 -16.99
C ALA A 221 6.37 5.28 -16.38
N GLY A 222 7.71 5.42 -16.25
CA GLY A 222 8.37 6.60 -15.68
C GLY A 222 8.03 6.87 -14.21
N THR A 223 7.60 5.86 -13.44
CA THR A 223 7.32 6.04 -12.01
C THR A 223 8.62 6.24 -11.24
N ASP A 224 8.62 7.15 -10.26
CA ASP A 224 9.80 7.35 -9.39
C ASP A 224 10.05 6.11 -8.53
N MET A 225 9.00 5.43 -8.06
CA MET A 225 9.09 4.21 -7.25
C MET A 225 8.05 3.18 -7.69
N LEU A 226 8.49 1.95 -7.92
CA LEU A 226 7.63 0.76 -8.08
C LEU A 226 7.75 -0.10 -6.82
N VAL A 227 6.67 -0.21 -6.07
CA VAL A 227 6.51 -1.14 -4.96
C VAL A 227 5.79 -2.37 -5.48
N THR A 228 6.44 -3.52 -5.46
CA THR A 228 5.92 -4.71 -6.14
C THR A 228 6.06 -5.97 -5.31
N GLU A 229 5.05 -6.85 -5.43
CA GLU A 229 5.18 -8.22 -4.95
C GLU A 229 6.35 -8.93 -5.64
N VAL A 230 6.79 -10.03 -5.08
CA VAL A 230 7.74 -10.93 -5.73
C VAL A 230 7.64 -12.36 -5.22
N ILE A 231 7.68 -13.32 -6.14
CA ILE A 231 7.80 -14.73 -5.81
C ILE A 231 9.23 -15.24 -6.05
N ALA A 232 9.74 -16.03 -5.10
CA ALA A 232 10.91 -16.89 -5.36
C ALA A 232 10.40 -18.27 -5.85
N LEU A 233 10.00 -18.35 -7.11
CA LEU A 233 9.24 -19.47 -7.67
C LEU A 233 9.94 -20.82 -7.44
N GLU A 234 11.18 -20.96 -7.87
CA GLU A 234 11.89 -22.25 -7.77
C GLU A 234 12.16 -22.66 -6.32
N PRO A 235 12.68 -21.77 -5.44
CA PRO A 235 12.84 -22.08 -4.02
C PRO A 235 11.52 -22.46 -3.34
N LEU A 236 10.43 -21.72 -3.62
CA LEU A 236 9.13 -21.98 -3.00
C LEU A 236 8.54 -23.32 -3.46
N VAL A 237 8.58 -23.62 -4.76
CA VAL A 237 8.13 -24.91 -5.29
C VAL A 237 8.94 -26.05 -4.70
N ALA A 238 10.26 -25.92 -4.59
CA ALA A 238 11.11 -26.92 -3.97
C ALA A 238 10.76 -27.18 -2.50
N ASP A 239 10.51 -26.12 -1.72
CA ASP A 239 10.09 -26.23 -0.33
C ASP A 239 8.72 -26.92 -0.18
N ILE A 240 7.74 -26.55 -0.99
CA ILE A 240 6.40 -27.18 -0.99
C ILE A 240 6.52 -28.68 -1.32
N LEU A 241 7.28 -29.05 -2.34
CA LEU A 241 7.45 -30.46 -2.72
C LEU A 241 8.20 -31.27 -1.67
N ALA A 242 9.18 -30.67 -1.00
CA ALA A 242 9.87 -31.32 0.13
C ALA A 242 8.92 -31.63 1.31
N LYS A 243 7.94 -30.74 1.57
CA LYS A 243 6.91 -30.92 2.60
C LYS A 243 5.74 -31.80 2.15
N ARG A 244 5.53 -31.98 0.86
CA ARG A 244 4.45 -32.73 0.23
C ARG A 244 4.97 -33.76 -0.79
N PRO A 245 5.83 -34.71 -0.39
CA PRO A 245 6.45 -35.67 -1.31
C PRO A 245 5.44 -36.61 -1.98
N ASP A 246 4.25 -36.72 -1.44
CA ASP A 246 3.13 -37.51 -1.93
C ASP A 246 2.26 -36.79 -2.97
N MET A 247 2.54 -35.51 -3.27
CA MET A 247 1.77 -34.72 -4.23
C MET A 247 1.83 -35.35 -5.63
N PRO A 248 0.68 -35.67 -6.28
CA PRO A 248 0.67 -36.26 -7.61
C PRO A 248 1.29 -35.32 -8.67
N PRO A 249 2.04 -35.84 -9.66
CA PRO A 249 2.69 -35.02 -10.68
C PRO A 249 1.76 -34.03 -11.42
N PRO A 250 0.50 -34.36 -11.77
CA PRO A 250 -0.40 -33.37 -12.37
C PRO A 250 -0.71 -32.19 -11.44
N VAL A 251 -0.85 -32.45 -10.12
CA VAL A 251 -1.11 -31.40 -9.12
C VAL A 251 0.12 -30.53 -8.94
N GLN A 252 1.34 -31.13 -8.94
CA GLN A 252 2.59 -30.37 -8.90
C GLN A 252 2.68 -29.41 -10.10
N ALA A 253 2.35 -29.89 -11.31
CA ALA A 253 2.39 -29.08 -12.53
C ALA A 253 1.38 -27.92 -12.47
N SER A 254 0.13 -28.19 -12.05
CA SER A 254 -0.89 -27.15 -11.91
C SER A 254 -0.52 -26.11 -10.85
N MET A 255 -0.01 -26.55 -9.69
CA MET A 255 0.44 -25.65 -8.62
C MET A 255 1.58 -24.73 -9.14
N ARG A 256 2.59 -25.33 -9.78
CA ARG A 256 3.71 -24.56 -10.34
C ARG A 256 3.24 -23.55 -11.40
N GLN A 257 2.34 -23.97 -12.28
CA GLN A 257 1.76 -23.08 -13.29
C GLN A 257 1.03 -21.93 -12.62
N HIS A 258 0.15 -22.21 -11.66
CA HIS A 258 -0.58 -21.19 -10.90
C HIS A 258 0.38 -20.17 -10.28
N LEU A 259 1.38 -20.62 -9.52
CA LEU A 259 2.36 -19.73 -8.90
C LEU A 259 3.14 -18.88 -9.95
N ALA A 260 3.44 -19.44 -11.12
CA ALA A 260 4.19 -18.74 -12.16
C ALA A 260 3.35 -17.75 -12.98
N THR A 261 2.02 -17.89 -12.99
CA THR A 261 1.13 -17.04 -13.80
C THR A 261 0.40 -16.00 -12.97
N HIS A 262 0.24 -16.22 -11.66
CA HIS A 262 -0.50 -15.34 -10.76
C HIS A 262 0.40 -14.49 -9.85
N HIS A 263 1.70 -14.80 -9.82
CA HIS A 263 2.71 -14.03 -9.12
C HIS A 263 3.89 -13.72 -10.03
N VAL A 264 4.60 -12.63 -9.73
CA VAL A 264 5.71 -12.17 -10.55
C VAL A 264 7.05 -12.63 -9.98
N ASP A 265 7.82 -13.40 -10.79
CA ASP A 265 9.18 -13.79 -10.44
C ASP A 265 10.15 -12.60 -10.49
N ALA A 266 11.23 -12.66 -9.71
CA ALA A 266 12.20 -11.59 -9.60
C ALA A 266 12.84 -11.18 -10.95
N ALA A 267 13.03 -12.12 -11.89
CA ALA A 267 13.56 -11.79 -13.21
C ALA A 267 12.54 -11.00 -14.05
N GLU A 268 11.25 -11.31 -13.88
CA GLU A 268 10.16 -10.55 -14.52
C GLU A 268 10.03 -9.15 -13.94
N VAL A 269 10.10 -9.00 -12.61
CA VAL A 269 10.15 -7.67 -11.98
C VAL A 269 11.26 -6.82 -12.60
N GLY A 270 12.45 -7.39 -12.78
CA GLY A 270 13.56 -6.69 -13.43
C GLY A 270 13.26 -6.26 -14.86
N ARG A 271 12.58 -7.10 -15.65
CA ARG A 271 12.17 -6.75 -17.03
C ARG A 271 11.11 -5.67 -17.08
N MET A 272 10.08 -5.76 -16.25
CA MET A 272 9.03 -4.75 -16.14
C MET A 272 9.63 -3.40 -15.73
N ALA A 273 10.46 -3.38 -14.68
CA ALA A 273 11.10 -2.16 -14.19
C ALA A 273 12.00 -1.49 -15.23
N ALA A 274 12.78 -2.30 -15.99
CA ALA A 274 13.62 -1.78 -17.07
C ALA A 274 12.79 -1.26 -18.25
N THR A 275 11.71 -1.96 -18.63
CA THR A 275 10.82 -1.57 -19.72
C THR A 275 10.06 -0.29 -19.41
N ALA A 276 9.60 -0.15 -18.16
CA ALA A 276 8.85 1.01 -17.67
C ALA A 276 9.72 2.20 -17.30
N ASP A 277 11.05 2.11 -17.37
CA ASP A 277 11.99 3.15 -16.93
C ASP A 277 11.73 3.61 -15.48
N VAL A 278 11.63 2.64 -14.57
CA VAL A 278 11.33 2.85 -13.15
C VAL A 278 12.54 3.44 -12.44
N GLY A 279 12.34 4.49 -11.63
CA GLY A 279 13.41 5.13 -10.87
C GLY A 279 13.96 4.27 -9.73
N HIS A 280 13.09 3.61 -8.97
CA HIS A 280 13.46 2.78 -7.80
C HIS A 280 12.50 1.59 -7.67
N VAL A 281 13.01 0.39 -7.49
CA VAL A 281 12.23 -0.82 -7.21
C VAL A 281 12.31 -1.16 -5.73
N VAL A 282 11.15 -1.31 -5.09
CA VAL A 282 10.99 -1.79 -3.72
C VAL A 282 10.22 -3.11 -3.76
N LEU A 283 10.87 -4.21 -3.41
CA LEU A 283 10.23 -5.52 -3.30
C LEU A 283 9.51 -5.65 -1.96
N THR A 284 8.30 -6.15 -1.98
CA THR A 284 7.45 -6.45 -0.82
C THR A 284 6.64 -7.72 -1.10
N HIS A 285 5.66 -8.06 -0.27
CA HIS A 285 4.80 -9.24 -0.48
C HIS A 285 5.63 -10.46 -0.93
N PHE A 286 6.55 -10.88 -0.05
CA PHE A 286 7.50 -11.94 -0.39
C PHE A 286 6.85 -13.32 -0.37
N ALA A 287 6.45 -13.84 -1.52
CA ALA A 287 6.05 -15.23 -1.71
C ALA A 287 7.31 -16.12 -1.80
N VAL A 288 7.91 -16.41 -0.65
CA VAL A 288 9.15 -17.17 -0.49
C VAL A 288 8.92 -18.34 0.46
N PRO A 289 9.83 -19.35 0.51
CA PRO A 289 9.75 -20.36 1.56
C PRO A 289 9.57 -19.72 2.95
N PRO A 290 8.78 -20.32 3.85
CA PRO A 290 8.49 -19.77 5.19
C PRO A 290 9.70 -19.93 6.14
N VAL A 291 10.84 -19.46 5.69
CA VAL A 291 12.12 -19.31 6.40
C VAL A 291 12.43 -17.81 6.47
N ALA A 292 13.52 -17.45 7.15
CA ALA A 292 13.91 -16.04 7.20
C ALA A 292 14.16 -15.49 5.80
N LEU A 293 13.65 -14.28 5.51
CA LEU A 293 13.73 -13.65 4.19
C LEU A 293 15.17 -13.63 3.63
N HIS A 294 16.17 -13.46 4.49
CA HIS A 294 17.58 -13.37 4.07
C HIS A 294 18.06 -14.61 3.31
N GLU A 295 17.43 -15.77 3.47
CA GLU A 295 17.76 -16.99 2.72
C GLU A 295 17.34 -16.91 1.24
N SER A 296 16.40 -16.02 0.91
CA SER A 296 15.93 -15.77 -0.46
C SER A 296 16.47 -14.48 -1.07
N GLU A 297 17.14 -13.60 -0.32
CA GLU A 297 17.57 -12.28 -0.78
C GLU A 297 18.48 -12.35 -2.02
N ASP A 298 19.45 -13.25 -2.03
CA ASP A 298 20.37 -13.39 -3.16
C ASP A 298 19.65 -13.85 -4.45
N TYR A 299 18.68 -14.75 -4.32
CA TYR A 299 17.83 -15.18 -5.43
C TYR A 299 17.03 -13.99 -5.99
N LEU A 300 16.35 -13.26 -5.13
CA LEU A 300 15.51 -12.13 -5.52
C LEU A 300 16.34 -11.01 -6.15
N ARG A 301 17.44 -10.60 -5.51
CA ARG A 301 18.32 -9.56 -6.04
C ARG A 301 18.92 -9.95 -7.39
N SER A 302 19.46 -11.16 -7.51
CA SER A 302 20.08 -11.62 -8.75
C SER A 302 19.06 -11.75 -9.89
N GLY A 303 17.82 -12.13 -9.60
CA GLY A 303 16.73 -12.15 -10.57
C GLY A 303 16.47 -10.76 -11.14
N VAL A 304 16.16 -9.77 -10.29
CA VAL A 304 15.89 -8.39 -10.70
C VAL A 304 17.08 -7.81 -11.48
N ARG A 305 18.30 -8.06 -11.02
CA ARG A 305 19.54 -7.54 -11.62
C ARG A 305 19.88 -8.09 -13.00
N GLN A 306 19.15 -9.10 -13.50
CA GLN A 306 19.30 -9.56 -14.88
C GLN A 306 18.94 -8.50 -15.92
N SER A 307 18.02 -7.60 -15.59
CA SER A 307 17.49 -6.59 -16.52
C SER A 307 17.45 -5.18 -15.96
N TYR A 308 17.39 -4.99 -14.64
CA TYR A 308 17.27 -3.70 -14.01
C TYR A 308 18.53 -3.34 -13.21
N SER A 309 19.12 -2.17 -13.50
CA SER A 309 20.35 -1.68 -12.85
C SER A 309 20.12 -0.53 -11.85
N GLY A 310 18.90 0.00 -11.77
CA GLY A 310 18.54 1.11 -10.87
C GLY A 310 18.51 0.72 -9.39
N PRO A 311 18.17 1.65 -8.49
CA PRO A 311 17.99 1.40 -7.06
C PRO A 311 17.03 0.24 -6.78
N LEU A 312 17.39 -0.66 -5.87
CA LEU A 312 16.62 -1.86 -5.51
C LEU A 312 16.71 -2.13 -4.02
N ASP A 313 15.57 -2.11 -3.35
CA ASP A 313 15.44 -2.50 -1.96
C ASP A 313 14.52 -3.71 -1.80
N LEU A 314 14.83 -4.54 -0.81
CA LEU A 314 13.96 -5.57 -0.27
C LEU A 314 13.40 -5.03 1.05
N ALA A 315 12.12 -4.70 1.04
CA ALA A 315 11.48 -4.10 2.20
C ALA A 315 11.41 -5.06 3.40
N ARG A 316 11.32 -4.47 4.57
CA ARG A 316 10.96 -5.15 5.82
C ARG A 316 9.74 -4.44 6.39
N ASP A 317 9.06 -5.09 7.30
CA ASP A 317 7.98 -4.44 8.04
C ASP A 317 8.49 -3.13 8.66
N LEU A 318 7.69 -2.08 8.52
CA LEU A 318 7.96 -0.71 8.97
C LEU A 318 9.14 -0.01 8.24
N SER A 319 9.58 -0.53 7.08
CA SER A 319 10.54 0.19 6.22
C SER A 319 9.85 1.35 5.50
N SER A 320 10.50 2.52 5.50
CA SER A 320 9.99 3.71 4.82
C SER A 320 10.91 4.14 3.69
N PHE A 321 10.31 4.61 2.60
CA PHE A 321 10.97 5.04 1.38
C PHE A 321 10.40 6.39 0.96
N ASP A 322 11.26 7.38 0.82
CA ASP A 322 10.87 8.74 0.44
C ASP A 322 11.01 8.95 -1.07
N VAL A 323 9.99 9.58 -1.67
CA VAL A 323 10.06 10.13 -3.01
C VAL A 323 9.98 11.63 -2.87
N GLY A 324 11.13 12.27 -2.88
CA GLY A 324 11.30 13.71 -2.67
C GLY A 324 11.71 14.45 -3.93
N CYS A 325 11.90 15.76 -3.79
CA CYS A 325 12.58 16.58 -4.77
C CYS A 325 14.09 16.45 -4.55
N ASP A 326 14.85 16.25 -5.63
CA ASP A 326 16.32 16.34 -5.65
C ASP A 326 16.80 17.77 -5.40
#